data_9478e9005992ce0214d10f0f534bb084
#
_entry.id   9478e9005992ce0214d10f0f534bb084
#
_cell.length_a   1.000
_cell.length_b   1.000
_cell.length_c   1.000
_cell.angle_alpha   90.00
_cell.angle_beta   90.00
_cell.angle_gamma   90.00
#
_symmetry.space_group_name_H-M   'P 1'
#
loop_
_entity.id
_entity.type
_entity.pdbx_description
1 polymer ?
#
loop_
_entity_poly.entity_id
_entity_poly.type
_entity_poly.pdbx_seq_one_letter_code
_entity_poly.pdbx_strand_id
1 'polypeptide(L)' 'MKNLLFILAVAALLGAQASPAAAHSALLNCFDNADGTFTCQGGYSDGSSATGIRIVVRDSSGVVLQEARLDSNSEVTL' A
#
# COMPACT_ATOMS: atom_id res chain seq x y z
N MET A 1 -12.95 -42.20 11.28
CA MET A 1 -12.79 -41.19 12.33
C MET A 1 -11.39 -40.54 12.32
N LYS A 2 -10.31 -41.31 12.23
CA LYS A 2 -8.95 -40.75 12.19
C LYS A 2 -8.71 -39.83 10.99
N ASN A 3 -9.25 -40.12 9.81
CA ASN A 3 -9.10 -39.32 8.60
C ASN A 3 -9.84 -37.98 8.68
N LEU A 4 -10.96 -37.92 9.38
CA LEU A 4 -11.73 -36.70 9.54
C LEU A 4 -11.00 -35.67 10.41
N LEU A 5 -10.36 -36.10 11.50
CA LEU A 5 -9.55 -35.24 12.36
C LEU A 5 -8.31 -34.68 11.63
N PHE A 6 -7.68 -35.48 10.81
CA PHE A 6 -6.54 -35.08 10.00
C PHE A 6 -6.91 -34.01 8.98
N ILE A 7 -8.02 -34.16 8.28
CA ILE A 7 -8.52 -33.21 7.29
C ILE A 7 -8.85 -31.86 7.95
N LEU A 8 -9.46 -31.84 9.13
CA LEU A 8 -9.78 -30.63 9.88
C LEU A 8 -8.52 -29.90 10.33
N ALA A 9 -7.47 -30.60 10.76
CA ALA A 9 -6.20 -29.99 11.15
C ALA A 9 -5.50 -29.33 9.96
N VAL A 10 -5.49 -29.94 8.78
CA VAL A 10 -4.90 -29.37 7.56
C VAL A 10 -5.66 -28.13 7.12
N ALA A 11 -6.99 -28.14 7.15
CA ALA A 11 -7.81 -26.99 6.79
C ALA A 11 -7.56 -25.78 7.74
N ALA A 12 -7.39 -26.01 9.03
CA ALA A 12 -7.07 -24.96 10.00
C ALA A 12 -5.70 -24.33 9.75
N LEU A 13 -4.69 -25.10 9.38
CA LEU A 13 -3.36 -24.60 9.02
C LEU A 13 -3.39 -23.73 7.78
N LEU A 14 -4.11 -24.12 6.74
CA LEU A 14 -4.24 -23.32 5.51
C LEU A 14 -4.99 -22.01 5.76
N GLY A 15 -6.02 -21.99 6.59
CA GLY A 15 -6.74 -20.78 6.97
C GLY A 15 -5.87 -19.80 7.76
N ALA A 16 -5.01 -20.28 8.65
CA ALA A 16 -4.11 -19.44 9.45
C ALA A 16 -3.01 -18.76 8.59
N GLN A 17 -2.59 -19.37 7.50
CA GLN A 17 -1.56 -18.81 6.60
C GLN A 17 -2.08 -17.71 5.68
N ALA A 18 -3.37 -17.60 5.44
CA ALA A 18 -3.96 -16.61 4.53
C ALA A 18 -4.19 -15.23 5.16
N SER A 19 -4.18 -15.12 6.49
CA SER A 19 -4.60 -13.91 7.22
C SER A 19 -3.59 -12.75 7.22
N PRO A 20 -2.25 -12.93 7.31
CA PRO A 20 -1.33 -11.79 7.49
C PRO A 20 -1.13 -10.94 6.24
N ALA A 21 -1.38 -11.47 5.05
CA ALA A 21 -1.06 -10.79 3.79
C ALA A 21 -1.97 -9.59 3.49
N ALA A 22 -3.13 -9.46 4.16
CA ALA A 22 -4.10 -8.40 3.93
C ALA A 22 -3.95 -7.21 4.89
N ALA A 23 -3.03 -7.23 5.86
CA ALA A 23 -2.96 -6.27 6.94
C ALA A 23 -2.31 -4.93 6.55
N HIS A 24 -1.46 -4.89 5.51
CA HIS A 24 -0.71 -3.70 5.10
C HIS A 24 -0.77 -3.52 3.58
N SER A 25 -1.77 -2.82 3.08
CA SER A 25 -1.80 -2.38 1.69
C SER A 25 -1.45 -0.91 1.61
N ALA A 26 -0.47 -0.57 0.79
CA ALA A 26 -0.13 0.82 0.52
C ALA A 26 -1.22 1.47 -0.33
N LEU A 27 -1.64 2.66 0.06
CA LEU A 27 -2.65 3.46 -0.62
C LEU A 27 -2.02 4.77 -1.04
N LEU A 28 -2.29 5.20 -2.27
CA LEU A 28 -1.86 6.50 -2.78
C LEU A 28 -3.00 7.11 -3.57
N ASN A 29 -3.35 8.33 -3.24
CA ASN A 29 -4.40 9.09 -3.91
C ASN A 29 -3.84 10.45 -4.31
N CYS A 30 -3.90 10.77 -5.61
CA CYS A 30 -3.39 12.02 -6.14
C CYS A 30 -4.51 12.79 -6.82
N PHE A 31 -4.48 14.12 -6.68
CA PHE A 31 -5.47 15.00 -7.30
C PHE A 31 -4.80 16.25 -7.85
N ASP A 32 -5.36 16.73 -8.97
CA ASP A 32 -4.92 17.92 -9.68
C ASP A 32 -5.34 19.18 -8.93
N ASN A 33 -4.38 20.08 -8.69
CA ASN A 33 -4.63 21.37 -8.04
C ASN A 33 -5.05 22.46 -9.05
N ALA A 34 -5.13 22.14 -10.35
CA ALA A 34 -5.50 23.05 -11.44
C ALA A 34 -4.56 24.26 -11.63
N ASP A 35 -3.35 24.19 -11.12
CA ASP A 35 -2.31 25.24 -11.24
C ASP A 35 -1.00 24.70 -11.84
N GLY A 36 -1.02 23.51 -12.44
CA GLY A 36 0.15 22.82 -12.95
C GLY A 36 0.81 21.90 -11.92
N THR A 37 0.27 21.84 -10.70
CA THR A 37 0.72 20.92 -9.65
C THR A 37 -0.35 19.90 -9.30
N PHE A 38 0.05 18.84 -8.60
CA PHE A 38 -0.88 17.88 -8.02
C PHE A 38 -0.38 17.45 -6.64
N THR A 39 -1.31 17.11 -5.76
CA THR A 39 -1.04 16.66 -4.40
C THR A 39 -1.34 15.18 -4.28
N CYS A 40 -0.40 14.43 -3.71
CA CYS A 40 -0.57 13.02 -3.41
C CYS A 40 -0.65 12.80 -1.91
N GLN A 41 -1.60 11.98 -1.49
CA GLN A 41 -1.80 11.54 -0.11
C GLN A 41 -1.54 10.05 -0.04
N GLY A 42 -0.69 9.63 0.88
CA GLY A 42 -0.35 8.24 1.11
C GLY A 42 -0.86 7.74 2.45
N GLY A 43 -0.87 6.43 2.60
CA GLY A 43 -1.24 5.77 3.84
C GLY A 43 -1.23 4.27 3.64
N TYR A 44 -1.59 3.56 4.71
CA TYR A 44 -1.77 2.11 4.68
C TYR A 44 -3.19 1.75 5.07
N SER A 45 -3.65 0.60 4.60
CA SER A 45 -5.02 0.13 4.84
C SER A 45 -5.36 -0.08 6.31
N ASP A 46 -4.36 -0.22 7.17
CA ASP A 46 -4.51 -0.33 8.63
C ASP A 46 -4.55 1.04 9.34
N GLY A 47 -4.51 2.15 8.61
CA GLY A 47 -4.49 3.50 9.14
C GLY A 47 -3.12 4.03 9.55
N SER A 48 -2.04 3.25 9.37
CA SER A 48 -0.69 3.73 9.68
C SER A 48 -0.21 4.77 8.68
N SER A 49 0.70 5.64 9.14
CA SER A 49 1.25 6.75 8.38
C SER A 49 2.23 6.27 7.30
N ALA A 50 2.24 6.97 6.17
CA ALA A 50 3.23 6.80 5.11
C ALA A 50 4.29 7.91 5.09
N THR A 51 4.50 8.61 6.20
CA THR A 51 5.52 9.66 6.34
C THR A 51 6.90 9.16 5.91
N GLY A 52 7.59 9.94 5.10
CA GLY A 52 8.94 9.63 4.64
C GLY A 52 9.03 8.63 3.48
N ILE A 53 7.92 8.07 3.04
CA ILE A 53 7.89 7.16 1.90
C ILE A 53 8.24 7.92 0.62
N ARG A 54 9.14 7.33 -0.17
CA ARG A 54 9.59 7.89 -1.45
C ARG A 54 8.53 7.73 -2.51
N ILE A 55 8.19 8.82 -3.18
CA ILE A 55 7.28 8.87 -4.32
C ILE A 55 8.09 9.18 -5.57
N VAL A 56 7.86 8.41 -6.62
CA VAL A 56 8.53 8.58 -7.92
C VAL A 56 7.47 8.79 -8.98
N VAL A 57 7.60 9.86 -9.75
CA VAL A 57 6.75 10.14 -10.91
C VAL A 57 7.52 9.72 -12.16
N ARG A 58 6.92 8.85 -12.95
CA ARG A 58 7.48 8.35 -14.21
C ARG A 58 6.55 8.68 -15.37
N ASP A 59 7.12 8.87 -16.55
CA ASP A 59 6.32 8.93 -17.77
C ASP A 59 5.95 7.51 -18.25
N SER A 60 5.20 7.43 -19.34
CA SER A 60 4.74 6.16 -19.90
C SER A 60 5.86 5.27 -20.42
N SER A 61 7.05 5.83 -20.68
CA SER A 61 8.25 5.07 -21.07
C SER A 61 9.12 4.64 -19.89
N GLY A 62 8.74 5.01 -18.66
CA GLY A 62 9.43 4.63 -17.44
C GLY A 62 10.53 5.60 -16.99
N VAL A 63 10.68 6.74 -17.68
CA VAL A 63 11.66 7.77 -17.30
C VAL A 63 11.18 8.50 -16.04
N VAL A 64 12.07 8.62 -15.05
CA VAL A 64 11.78 9.36 -13.82
C VAL A 64 11.76 10.85 -14.11
N LEU A 65 10.60 11.48 -13.89
CA LEU A 65 10.40 12.91 -14.08
C LEU A 65 10.62 13.68 -12.78
N GLN A 66 10.27 13.09 -11.64
CA GLN A 66 10.29 13.77 -10.35
C GLN A 66 10.37 12.75 -9.23
N GLU A 67 11.04 13.11 -8.13
CA GLU A 67 11.10 12.33 -6.90
C GLU A 67 10.81 13.23 -5.71
N ALA A 68 10.11 12.69 -4.72
CA ALA A 68 9.84 13.38 -3.45
C ALA A 68 9.56 12.35 -2.36
N ARG A 69 9.46 12.83 -1.12
CA ARG A 69 9.04 12.00 0.02
C ARG A 69 7.80 12.59 0.63
N LEU A 70 6.92 11.72 1.09
CA LEU A 70 5.73 12.15 1.83
C LEU A 70 6.15 12.84 3.13
N ASP A 71 5.49 13.95 3.43
CA ASP A 71 5.76 14.76 4.61
C ASP A 71 5.15 14.16 5.89
N SER A 72 5.17 14.92 6.99
CA SER A 72 4.62 14.48 8.28
C SER A 72 3.12 14.21 8.25
N ASN A 73 2.40 14.71 7.25
CA ASN A 73 0.98 14.46 7.02
C ASN A 73 0.74 13.36 5.98
N SER A 74 1.80 12.64 5.56
CA SER A 74 1.76 11.65 4.49
C SER A 74 1.33 12.23 3.14
N GLU A 75 1.69 13.49 2.89
CA GLU A 75 1.34 14.21 1.67
C GLU A 75 2.58 14.77 0.97
N VAL A 76 2.45 15.02 -0.32
CA VAL A 76 3.45 15.77 -1.12
C VAL A 76 2.76 16.46 -2.29
N THR A 77 3.18 17.68 -2.59
CA THR A 77 2.77 18.40 -3.80
C THR A 77 3.90 18.37 -4.82
N LEU A 78 3.55 18.00 -6.02
CA LEU A 78 4.49 17.76 -7.12
C LEU A 78 4.23 18.68 -8.30
#